data_f6d0dedbfac510eb90c9b8eca9facea4
#
_entry.id   f6d0dedbfac510eb90c9b8eca9facea4
#
_cell.length_a   1.000
_cell.length_b   1.000
_cell.length_c   1.000
_cell.angle_alpha   90.00
_cell.angle_beta   90.00
_cell.angle_gamma   90.00
#
_symmetry.space_group_name_H-M   'P 1'
#
loop_
_entity.id
_entity.type
_entity.pdbx_description
1 polymer ?
#
loop_
_entity_poly.entity_id
_entity_poly.type
_entity_poly.pdbx_seq_one_letter_code
_entity_poly.pdbx_strand_id
1 'polypeptide(L)'
;MRADSLSAPLLRAEGVTAGYGRMAILHDVTLEVRRGEMVSVIGPNGAGKSTSLKTIVGFLRPTSGRVVFDGADITGLSPDRVLVRGLAYVPQGRIVFPQMSVLENLEMGGYIERDPQRIRAALERVYALFPVLADRRRQKAGTMSGGEQQMVAIGRALMTAPKLILLDEPSLGLSPKFVAMIFDTLAEMRRAGYTLMVVEQNATRALAIADRGYVLELGRNRFEGPGPLLLADPEVKRLYLGG
;
A
#
# COMPACT_ATOMS: atom_id res chain seq x y z
N MET A 1 -15.10 18.43 20.14
CA MET A 1 -13.95 17.66 20.66
C MET A 1 -14.43 16.22 20.88
N ARG A 2 -14.20 15.31 19.91
CA ARG A 2 -14.36 13.86 20.14
C ARG A 2 -13.05 13.38 20.72
N ALA A 3 -13.09 12.82 21.93
CA ALA A 3 -11.96 12.16 22.55
C ALA A 3 -11.54 11.00 21.63
N ASP A 4 -10.37 11.14 20.99
CA ASP A 4 -9.69 10.03 20.32
C ASP A 4 -9.40 8.97 21.39
N SER A 5 -10.27 7.96 21.45
CA SER A 5 -9.92 6.71 22.10
C SER A 5 -8.71 6.17 21.35
N LEU A 6 -7.56 6.12 22.01
CA LEU A 6 -6.32 5.49 21.55
C LEU A 6 -6.56 3.99 21.32
N SER A 7 -7.29 3.64 20.27
CA SER A 7 -7.39 2.27 19.83
C SER A 7 -6.00 1.84 19.33
N ALA A 8 -5.55 0.67 19.74
CA ALA A 8 -4.28 0.10 19.30
C ALA A 8 -4.19 0.16 17.75
N PRO A 9 -3.00 0.46 17.18
CA PRO A 9 -2.82 0.50 15.74
C PRO A 9 -3.16 -0.85 15.11
N LEU A 10 -3.74 -0.83 13.90
CA LEU A 10 -4.00 -2.04 13.12
C LEU A 10 -2.71 -2.72 12.70
N LEU A 11 -1.73 -1.93 12.29
CA LEU A 11 -0.37 -2.37 11.98
C LEU A 11 0.64 -1.58 12.82
N ARG A 12 1.61 -2.27 13.37
CA ARG A 12 2.77 -1.66 14.02
C ARG A 12 4.03 -2.46 13.70
N ALA A 13 4.97 -1.83 13.01
CA ALA A 13 6.35 -2.28 12.86
C ALA A 13 7.19 -1.51 13.87
N GLU A 14 7.83 -2.19 14.81
CA GLU A 14 8.56 -1.59 15.93
C GLU A 14 10.04 -1.90 15.83
N GLY A 15 10.88 -0.88 15.72
CA GLY A 15 12.34 -1.01 15.78
C GLY A 15 12.91 -1.96 14.73
N VAL A 16 12.29 -2.01 13.55
CA VAL A 16 12.61 -3.00 12.53
C VAL A 16 13.95 -2.72 11.88
N THR A 17 14.85 -3.70 11.97
CA THR A 17 16.10 -3.76 11.20
C THR A 17 16.01 -4.92 10.22
N ALA A 18 16.19 -4.63 8.92
CA ALA A 18 16.05 -5.62 7.87
C ALA A 18 16.88 -5.23 6.63
N GLY A 19 17.15 -6.21 5.75
CA GLY A 19 17.90 -5.96 4.53
C GLY A 19 18.07 -7.22 3.68
N TYR A 20 19.05 -7.19 2.79
CA TYR A 20 19.31 -8.26 1.82
C TYR A 20 20.68 -8.90 2.13
N GLY A 21 20.66 -10.19 2.41
CA GLY A 21 21.87 -10.92 2.79
C GLY A 21 22.53 -10.30 4.05
N ARG A 22 23.76 -9.79 3.91
CA ARG A 22 24.48 -9.14 5.01
C ARG A 22 24.28 -7.61 5.05
N MET A 23 23.64 -7.03 4.05
CA MET A 23 23.45 -5.57 3.95
C MET A 23 22.13 -5.19 4.62
N ALA A 24 22.22 -4.52 5.77
CA ALA A 24 21.06 -3.88 6.39
C ALA A 24 20.67 -2.63 5.60
N ILE A 25 19.37 -2.51 5.31
CA ILE A 25 18.76 -1.36 4.63
C ILE A 25 17.90 -0.56 5.58
N LEU A 26 17.18 -1.24 6.47
CA LEU A 26 16.40 -0.62 7.54
C LEU A 26 17.17 -0.69 8.84
N HIS A 27 17.15 0.39 9.60
CA HIS A 27 17.84 0.54 10.85
C HIS A 27 16.89 1.13 11.89
N ASP A 28 16.29 0.29 12.73
CA ASP A 28 15.39 0.70 13.82
C ASP A 28 14.16 1.50 13.32
N VAL A 29 13.54 1.01 12.24
CA VAL A 29 12.38 1.69 11.63
C VAL A 29 11.10 1.34 12.39
N THR A 30 10.33 2.38 12.73
CA THR A 30 9.01 2.25 13.37
C THR A 30 7.95 2.88 12.49
N LEU A 31 6.91 2.11 12.16
CA LEU A 31 5.77 2.54 11.34
C LEU A 31 4.48 2.03 11.95
N GLU A 32 3.44 2.86 11.97
CA GLU A 32 2.12 2.50 12.48
C GLU A 32 1.02 2.87 11.48
N VAL A 33 -0.05 2.09 11.45
CA VAL A 33 -1.29 2.40 10.72
C VAL A 33 -2.48 2.10 11.60
N ARG A 34 -3.39 3.05 11.75
CA ARG A 34 -4.67 2.85 12.46
C ARG A 34 -5.75 2.41 11.48
N ARG A 35 -6.85 1.84 12.00
CA ARG A 35 -8.00 1.47 11.15
C ARG A 35 -8.62 2.70 10.49
N GLY A 36 -8.92 2.59 9.18
CA GLY A 36 -9.47 3.68 8.38
C GLY A 36 -8.49 4.81 8.09
N GLU A 37 -7.22 4.69 8.48
CA GLU A 37 -6.17 5.66 8.22
C GLU A 37 -5.48 5.39 6.88
N MET A 38 -5.15 6.45 6.17
CA MET A 38 -4.20 6.42 5.06
C MET A 38 -2.86 6.99 5.51
N VAL A 39 -1.85 6.14 5.53
CA VAL A 39 -0.47 6.51 5.86
C VAL A 39 0.37 6.55 4.58
N SER A 40 1.17 7.60 4.43
CA SER A 40 2.13 7.72 3.33
C SER A 40 3.57 7.60 3.84
N VAL A 41 4.37 6.76 3.18
CA VAL A 41 5.81 6.64 3.46
C VAL A 41 6.57 7.21 2.26
N ILE A 42 7.27 8.31 2.49
CA ILE A 42 8.04 9.04 1.47
C ILE A 42 9.53 9.04 1.78
N GLY A 43 10.34 9.47 0.84
CA GLY A 43 11.78 9.57 0.98
C GLY A 43 12.50 9.35 -0.35
N PRO A 44 13.82 9.62 -0.43
CA PRO A 44 14.59 9.43 -1.64
C PRO A 44 14.68 7.96 -2.07
N ASN A 45 15.15 7.73 -3.29
CA ASN A 45 15.45 6.38 -3.75
C ASN A 45 16.52 5.74 -2.85
N GLY A 46 16.32 4.47 -2.49
CA GLY A 46 17.23 3.78 -1.57
C GLY A 46 16.98 4.07 -0.07
N ALA A 47 16.01 4.92 0.29
CA ALA A 47 15.70 5.21 1.70
C ALA A 47 15.11 4.03 2.50
N GLY A 48 14.82 2.90 1.87
CA GLY A 48 14.26 1.73 2.53
C GLY A 48 12.74 1.58 2.45
N LYS A 49 12.03 2.46 1.71
CA LYS A 49 10.56 2.46 1.61
C LYS A 49 9.98 1.10 1.21
N SER A 50 10.34 0.57 0.04
CA SER A 50 9.86 -0.75 -0.43
C SER A 50 10.39 -1.90 0.43
N THR A 51 11.57 -1.73 1.03
CA THR A 51 12.14 -2.71 1.97
C THR A 51 11.27 -2.82 3.22
N SER A 52 10.72 -1.70 3.74
CA SER A 52 9.81 -1.72 4.88
C SER A 52 8.53 -2.49 4.55
N LEU A 53 7.90 -2.24 3.39
CA LEU A 53 6.73 -2.99 2.98
C LEU A 53 7.03 -4.49 2.82
N LYS A 54 8.13 -4.84 2.14
CA LYS A 54 8.55 -6.24 1.95
C LYS A 54 8.82 -6.95 3.26
N THR A 55 9.34 -6.24 4.27
CA THR A 55 9.54 -6.80 5.61
C THR A 55 8.21 -7.02 6.33
N ILE A 56 7.29 -6.06 6.25
CA ILE A 56 5.96 -6.15 6.87
C ILE A 56 5.17 -7.34 6.29
N VAL A 57 5.22 -7.55 4.96
CA VAL A 57 4.48 -8.64 4.31
C VAL A 57 5.21 -9.99 4.33
N GLY A 58 6.42 -10.06 4.90
CA GLY A 58 7.13 -11.31 5.10
C GLY A 58 8.00 -11.79 3.93
N PHE A 59 8.25 -10.95 2.89
CA PHE A 59 9.26 -11.25 1.87
C PHE A 59 10.69 -11.14 2.41
N LEU A 60 10.88 -10.31 3.43
CA LEU A 60 12.14 -10.16 4.14
C LEU A 60 11.93 -10.43 5.63
N ARG A 61 12.79 -11.24 6.21
CA ARG A 61 12.76 -11.47 7.64
C ARG A 61 13.59 -10.38 8.35
N PRO A 62 13.02 -9.66 9.34
CA PRO A 62 13.79 -8.70 10.11
C PRO A 62 14.85 -9.41 10.95
N THR A 63 16.00 -8.75 11.14
CA THR A 63 17.08 -9.21 12.04
C THR A 63 16.84 -8.75 13.47
N SER A 64 16.08 -7.65 13.67
CA SER A 64 15.61 -7.18 14.98
C SER A 64 14.31 -6.41 14.81
N GLY A 65 13.63 -6.13 15.91
CA GLY A 65 12.30 -5.52 15.93
C GLY A 65 11.20 -6.54 15.70
N ARG A 66 9.97 -6.05 15.64
CA ARG A 66 8.79 -6.90 15.45
C ARG A 66 7.73 -6.21 14.58
N VAL A 67 6.84 -7.01 14.00
CA VAL A 67 5.67 -6.55 13.24
C VAL A 67 4.42 -7.15 13.86
N VAL A 68 3.53 -6.29 14.34
CA VAL A 68 2.24 -6.66 14.93
C VAL A 68 1.13 -6.20 13.98
N PHE A 69 0.21 -7.09 13.63
CA PHE A 69 -0.93 -6.79 12.79
C PHE A 69 -2.21 -7.33 13.42
N ASP A 70 -3.21 -6.47 13.61
CA ASP A 70 -4.50 -6.78 14.23
C ASP A 70 -4.34 -7.50 15.59
N GLY A 71 -3.38 -6.99 16.41
CA GLY A 71 -3.07 -7.53 17.73
C GLY A 71 -2.22 -8.81 17.74
N ALA A 72 -1.91 -9.40 16.58
CA ALA A 72 -1.10 -10.61 16.47
C ALA A 72 0.31 -10.30 15.96
N ASP A 73 1.32 -10.95 16.53
CA ASP A 73 2.68 -10.91 16.00
C ASP A 73 2.73 -11.69 14.67
N ILE A 74 3.17 -10.99 13.62
CA ILE A 74 3.36 -11.55 12.27
C ILE A 74 4.82 -11.55 11.84
N THR A 75 5.75 -11.26 12.75
CA THR A 75 7.18 -11.15 12.46
C THR A 75 7.72 -12.40 11.78
N GLY A 76 8.23 -12.24 10.56
CA GLY A 76 8.82 -13.34 9.78
C GLY A 76 7.84 -14.41 9.32
N LEU A 77 6.53 -14.18 9.40
CA LEU A 77 5.55 -15.03 8.72
C LEU A 77 5.71 -14.92 7.21
N SER A 78 5.40 -16.00 6.49
CA SER A 78 5.38 -16.01 5.03
C SER A 78 4.25 -15.14 4.47
N PRO A 79 4.40 -14.58 3.25
CA PRO A 79 3.42 -13.66 2.65
C PRO A 79 2.00 -14.23 2.53
N ASP A 80 1.88 -15.52 2.26
CA ASP A 80 0.59 -16.23 2.20
C ASP A 80 -0.12 -16.20 3.55
N ARG A 81 0.60 -16.43 4.65
CA ARG A 81 0.06 -16.35 6.02
C ARG A 81 -0.32 -14.93 6.43
N VAL A 82 0.42 -13.94 5.97
CA VAL A 82 0.12 -12.52 6.18
C VAL A 82 -1.14 -12.13 5.41
N LEU A 83 -1.28 -12.56 4.15
CA LEU A 83 -2.46 -12.32 3.32
C LEU A 83 -3.74 -12.89 3.96
N VAL A 84 -3.69 -14.13 4.45
CA VAL A 84 -4.85 -14.77 5.12
C VAL A 84 -5.30 -14.00 6.37
N ARG A 85 -4.41 -13.24 7.02
CA ARG A 85 -4.79 -12.36 8.14
C ARG A 85 -5.47 -11.06 7.72
N GLY A 86 -5.50 -10.78 6.40
CA GLY A 86 -6.16 -9.61 5.82
C GLY A 86 -5.22 -8.45 5.52
N LEU A 87 -3.92 -8.69 5.34
CA LEU A 87 -2.96 -7.69 4.88
C LEU A 87 -2.59 -7.99 3.43
N ALA A 88 -3.08 -7.16 2.50
CA ALA A 88 -2.79 -7.28 1.08
C ALA A 88 -1.63 -6.38 0.65
N TYR A 89 -0.89 -6.79 -0.37
CA TYR A 89 0.23 -6.05 -0.91
C TYR A 89 0.14 -5.92 -2.43
N VAL A 90 0.25 -4.69 -2.90
CA VAL A 90 0.35 -4.35 -4.33
C VAL A 90 1.80 -3.95 -4.60
N PRO A 91 2.58 -4.82 -5.25
CA PRO A 91 3.98 -4.55 -5.53
C PRO A 91 4.13 -3.51 -6.64
N GLN A 92 5.30 -2.88 -6.69
CA GLN A 92 5.74 -2.02 -7.76
C GLN A 92 5.70 -2.75 -9.12
N GLY A 93 5.34 -2.03 -10.21
CA GLY A 93 5.54 -2.54 -11.56
C GLY A 93 4.30 -3.12 -12.25
N ARG A 94 3.08 -2.84 -11.77
CA ARG A 94 1.83 -3.21 -12.47
C ARG A 94 1.75 -4.70 -12.80
N ILE A 95 2.03 -5.54 -11.81
CA ILE A 95 2.12 -7.00 -12.00
C ILE A 95 0.71 -7.57 -12.25
N VAL A 96 0.42 -7.88 -13.50
CA VAL A 96 -0.79 -8.59 -13.94
C VAL A 96 -0.43 -9.91 -14.63
N PHE A 97 -1.38 -10.80 -14.77
CA PHE A 97 -1.27 -11.98 -15.64
C PHE A 97 -1.67 -11.57 -17.07
N PRO A 98 -0.72 -11.30 -17.99
CA PRO A 98 -1.00 -10.60 -19.24
C PRO A 98 -1.87 -11.39 -20.21
N GLN A 99 -1.83 -12.72 -20.14
CA GLN A 99 -2.62 -13.61 -21.02
C GLN A 99 -4.03 -13.87 -20.49
N MET A 100 -4.28 -13.59 -19.21
CA MET A 100 -5.59 -13.69 -18.60
C MET A 100 -6.41 -12.41 -18.85
N SER A 101 -7.73 -12.56 -18.91
CA SER A 101 -8.67 -11.43 -18.94
C SER A 101 -8.60 -10.63 -17.64
N VAL A 102 -9.20 -9.43 -17.64
CA VAL A 102 -9.37 -8.63 -16.43
C VAL A 102 -10.11 -9.41 -15.35
N LEU A 103 -11.23 -10.07 -15.70
CA LEU A 103 -12.00 -10.87 -14.75
C LEU A 103 -11.15 -11.99 -14.14
N GLU A 104 -10.47 -12.80 -14.96
CA GLU A 104 -9.60 -13.86 -14.47
C GLU A 104 -8.47 -13.35 -13.56
N ASN A 105 -7.89 -12.18 -13.87
CA ASN A 105 -6.93 -11.53 -13.00
C ASN A 105 -7.53 -11.18 -11.63
N LEU A 106 -8.75 -10.65 -11.60
CA LEU A 106 -9.45 -10.32 -10.35
C LEU A 106 -9.77 -11.59 -9.56
N GLU A 107 -10.31 -12.62 -10.21
CA GLU A 107 -10.61 -13.91 -9.58
C GLU A 107 -9.38 -14.58 -8.97
N MET A 108 -8.21 -14.46 -9.63
CA MET A 108 -6.94 -14.90 -9.04
C MET A 108 -6.60 -14.17 -7.74
N GLY A 109 -6.99 -12.91 -7.58
CA GLY A 109 -6.87 -12.20 -6.32
C GLY A 109 -7.71 -12.80 -5.19
N GLY A 110 -8.87 -13.35 -5.54
CA GLY A 110 -9.77 -14.03 -4.62
C GLY A 110 -9.49 -15.53 -4.42
N TYR A 111 -8.38 -16.07 -4.90
CA TYR A 111 -8.09 -17.51 -4.92
C TYR A 111 -8.20 -18.21 -3.56
N ILE A 112 -7.93 -17.50 -2.46
CA ILE A 112 -8.04 -18.02 -1.10
C ILE A 112 -9.48 -18.00 -0.55
N GLU A 113 -10.40 -17.24 -1.16
CA GLU A 113 -11.81 -17.19 -0.76
C GLU A 113 -12.56 -18.33 -1.44
N ARG A 114 -13.38 -19.04 -0.67
CA ARG A 114 -14.17 -20.18 -1.16
C ARG A 114 -15.66 -19.90 -1.29
N ASP A 115 -16.11 -18.80 -0.70
CA ASP A 115 -17.52 -18.41 -0.76
C ASP A 115 -17.80 -17.61 -2.05
N PRO A 116 -18.61 -18.18 -2.98
CA PRO A 116 -18.94 -17.49 -4.24
C PRO A 116 -19.67 -16.14 -4.04
N GLN A 117 -20.43 -16.02 -2.93
CA GLN A 117 -21.13 -14.76 -2.63
C GLN A 117 -20.15 -13.66 -2.25
N ARG A 118 -19.13 -14.00 -1.45
CA ARG A 118 -18.06 -13.07 -1.08
C ARG A 118 -17.21 -12.66 -2.29
N ILE A 119 -16.88 -13.61 -3.19
CA ILE A 119 -16.18 -13.33 -4.44
C ILE A 119 -16.99 -12.35 -5.29
N ARG A 120 -18.30 -12.59 -5.47
CA ARG A 120 -19.19 -11.70 -6.23
C ARG A 120 -19.25 -10.30 -5.62
N ALA A 121 -19.45 -10.22 -4.31
CA ALA A 121 -19.48 -8.94 -3.60
C ALA A 121 -18.14 -8.19 -3.68
N ALA A 122 -17.00 -8.89 -3.72
CA ALA A 122 -15.69 -8.29 -3.93
C ALA A 122 -15.55 -7.74 -5.36
N LEU A 123 -15.98 -8.49 -6.38
CA LEU A 123 -16.01 -8.03 -7.77
C LEU A 123 -16.87 -6.77 -7.94
N GLU A 124 -18.05 -6.74 -7.33
CA GLU A 124 -18.94 -5.56 -7.37
C GLU A 124 -18.25 -4.32 -6.77
N ARG A 125 -17.58 -4.47 -5.63
CA ARG A 125 -16.80 -3.38 -5.03
C ARG A 125 -15.66 -2.89 -5.93
N VAL A 126 -14.94 -3.83 -6.56
CA VAL A 126 -13.85 -3.49 -7.50
C VAL A 126 -14.41 -2.75 -8.71
N TYR A 127 -15.53 -3.19 -9.27
CA TYR A 127 -16.16 -2.55 -10.43
C TYR A 127 -16.78 -1.19 -10.10
N ALA A 128 -17.29 -1.01 -8.87
CA ALA A 128 -17.75 0.30 -8.40
C ALA A 128 -16.57 1.30 -8.29
N LEU A 129 -15.41 0.84 -7.84
CA LEU A 129 -14.20 1.67 -7.73
C LEU A 129 -13.52 1.91 -9.09
N PHE A 130 -13.57 0.91 -9.99
CA PHE A 130 -12.96 0.93 -11.32
C PHE A 130 -13.95 0.50 -12.40
N PRO A 131 -14.90 1.37 -12.83
CA PRO A 131 -15.93 1.00 -13.82
C PRO A 131 -15.33 0.48 -15.13
N VAL A 132 -14.19 1.01 -15.57
CA VAL A 132 -13.48 0.56 -16.76
C VAL A 132 -13.13 -0.92 -16.74
N LEU A 133 -12.91 -1.50 -15.56
CA LEU A 133 -12.62 -2.93 -15.42
C LEU A 133 -13.88 -3.79 -15.64
N ALA A 134 -15.06 -3.28 -15.30
CA ALA A 134 -16.33 -3.94 -15.60
C ALA A 134 -16.58 -3.98 -17.10
N ASP A 135 -16.40 -2.83 -17.78
CA ASP A 135 -16.60 -2.70 -19.23
C ASP A 135 -15.66 -3.60 -20.03
N ARG A 136 -14.42 -3.75 -19.53
CA ARG A 136 -13.35 -4.51 -20.18
C ARG A 136 -13.07 -5.87 -19.54
N ARG A 137 -14.02 -6.43 -18.79
CA ARG A 137 -13.81 -7.65 -17.99
C ARG A 137 -13.34 -8.86 -18.80
N ARG A 138 -13.64 -8.93 -20.11
CA ARG A 138 -13.22 -10.03 -21.01
C ARG A 138 -11.93 -9.71 -21.78
N GLN A 139 -11.41 -8.47 -21.69
CA GLN A 139 -10.18 -8.07 -22.38
C GLN A 139 -8.98 -8.67 -21.66
N LYS A 140 -7.96 -9.10 -22.44
CA LYS A 140 -6.68 -9.54 -21.86
C LYS A 140 -5.96 -8.38 -21.17
N ALA A 141 -5.56 -8.58 -19.92
CA ALA A 141 -4.93 -7.53 -19.12
C ALA A 141 -3.63 -7.00 -19.75
N GLY A 142 -2.89 -7.84 -20.46
CA GLY A 142 -1.67 -7.43 -21.18
C GLY A 142 -1.89 -6.42 -22.29
N THR A 143 -3.13 -6.27 -22.81
CA THR A 143 -3.48 -5.31 -23.88
C THR A 143 -4.01 -3.98 -23.35
N MET A 144 -4.14 -3.84 -22.04
CA MET A 144 -4.60 -2.62 -21.39
C MET A 144 -3.48 -1.60 -21.25
N SER A 145 -3.83 -0.33 -21.10
CA SER A 145 -2.86 0.73 -20.78
C SER A 145 -2.21 0.49 -19.40
N GLY A 146 -1.04 1.07 -19.18
CA GLY A 146 -0.33 0.89 -17.90
C GLY A 146 -1.14 1.34 -16.69
N GLY A 147 -1.95 2.41 -16.81
CA GLY A 147 -2.83 2.85 -15.73
C GLY A 147 -3.98 1.87 -15.46
N GLU A 148 -4.56 1.30 -16.51
CA GLU A 148 -5.61 0.28 -16.36
C GLU A 148 -5.04 -1.02 -15.77
N GLN A 149 -3.82 -1.42 -16.15
CA GLN A 149 -3.13 -2.55 -15.52
C GLN A 149 -2.89 -2.31 -14.02
N GLN A 150 -2.57 -1.07 -13.63
CA GLN A 150 -2.44 -0.70 -12.22
C GLN A 150 -3.79 -0.83 -11.47
N MET A 151 -4.91 -0.43 -12.10
CA MET A 151 -6.25 -0.67 -11.54
C MET A 151 -6.55 -2.15 -11.36
N VAL A 152 -6.17 -3.00 -12.33
CA VAL A 152 -6.29 -4.47 -12.20
C VAL A 152 -5.47 -4.97 -11.02
N ALA A 153 -4.23 -4.50 -10.83
CA ALA A 153 -3.37 -4.91 -9.72
C ALA A 153 -3.95 -4.50 -8.35
N ILE A 154 -4.49 -3.28 -8.22
CA ILE A 154 -5.17 -2.81 -7.01
C ILE A 154 -6.48 -3.59 -6.80
N GLY A 155 -7.28 -3.75 -7.86
CA GLY A 155 -8.54 -4.52 -7.82
C GLY A 155 -8.31 -5.96 -7.35
N ARG A 156 -7.25 -6.60 -7.83
CA ARG A 156 -6.86 -7.94 -7.40
C ARG A 156 -6.57 -8.02 -5.91
N ALA A 157 -5.90 -7.02 -5.33
CA ALA A 157 -5.66 -6.96 -3.89
C ALA A 157 -6.95 -6.79 -3.08
N LEU A 158 -7.95 -6.10 -3.64
CA LEU A 158 -9.25 -5.88 -3.01
C LEU A 158 -10.14 -7.13 -2.96
N MET A 159 -9.87 -8.14 -3.79
CA MET A 159 -10.69 -9.36 -3.87
C MET A 159 -10.72 -10.16 -2.57
N THR A 160 -9.71 -10.04 -1.71
CA THR A 160 -9.67 -10.68 -0.39
C THR A 160 -10.38 -9.90 0.71
N ALA A 161 -11.00 -8.75 0.39
CA ALA A 161 -11.58 -7.82 1.36
C ALA A 161 -10.61 -7.51 2.53
N PRO A 162 -9.40 -7.00 2.23
CA PRO A 162 -8.32 -6.87 3.20
C PRO A 162 -8.64 -5.82 4.27
N LYS A 163 -8.08 -6.00 5.47
CA LYS A 163 -8.12 -5.02 6.57
C LYS A 163 -7.14 -3.88 6.35
N LEU A 164 -6.05 -4.14 5.63
CA LEU A 164 -4.99 -3.17 5.26
C LEU A 164 -4.45 -3.50 3.88
N ILE A 165 -4.24 -2.48 3.06
CA ILE A 165 -3.61 -2.59 1.75
C ILE A 165 -2.30 -1.79 1.78
N LEU A 166 -1.20 -2.47 1.48
CA LEU A 166 0.10 -1.85 1.25
C LEU A 166 0.31 -1.68 -0.25
N LEU A 167 0.62 -0.44 -0.69
CA LEU A 167 0.88 -0.13 -2.09
C LEU A 167 2.32 0.40 -2.25
N ASP A 168 3.07 -0.23 -3.13
CA ASP A 168 4.47 0.11 -3.39
C ASP A 168 4.59 0.87 -4.72
N GLU A 169 4.78 2.18 -4.63
CA GLU A 169 4.92 3.13 -5.75
C GLU A 169 3.83 2.96 -6.84
N PRO A 170 2.53 3.00 -6.48
CA PRO A 170 1.46 2.71 -7.42
C PRO A 170 1.36 3.67 -8.60
N SER A 171 1.96 4.87 -8.51
CA SER A 171 1.96 5.86 -9.59
C SER A 171 3.19 5.79 -10.51
N LEU A 172 4.19 4.95 -10.20
CA LEU A 172 5.45 4.92 -10.92
C LEU A 172 5.30 4.52 -12.39
N GLY A 173 5.93 5.31 -13.27
CA GLY A 173 5.97 5.05 -14.72
C GLY A 173 4.61 5.19 -15.41
N LEU A 174 3.65 5.87 -14.78
CA LEU A 174 2.36 6.23 -15.38
C LEU A 174 2.43 7.61 -16.05
N SER A 175 1.58 7.83 -17.06
CA SER A 175 1.40 9.17 -17.61
C SER A 175 0.73 10.10 -16.59
N PRO A 176 0.89 11.45 -16.71
CA PRO A 176 0.32 12.40 -15.75
C PRO A 176 -1.17 12.22 -15.50
N LYS A 177 -1.93 11.86 -16.54
CA LYS A 177 -3.38 11.59 -16.45
C LYS A 177 -3.66 10.39 -15.55
N PHE A 178 -2.91 9.30 -15.70
CA PHE A 178 -3.11 8.10 -14.88
C PHE A 178 -2.56 8.27 -13.47
N VAL A 179 -1.48 9.05 -13.29
CA VAL A 179 -1.01 9.45 -11.95
C VAL A 179 -2.13 10.16 -11.20
N ALA A 180 -2.78 11.18 -11.80
CA ALA A 180 -3.89 11.88 -11.17
C ALA A 180 -5.02 10.90 -10.79
N MET A 181 -5.42 10.04 -11.72
CA MET A 181 -6.48 9.05 -11.49
C MET A 181 -6.15 8.09 -10.33
N ILE A 182 -4.92 7.59 -10.20
CA ILE A 182 -4.54 6.72 -9.08
C ILE A 182 -4.64 7.48 -7.76
N PHE A 183 -4.16 8.72 -7.67
CA PHE A 183 -4.27 9.53 -6.45
C PHE A 183 -5.72 9.85 -6.09
N ASP A 184 -6.57 10.15 -7.08
CA ASP A 184 -8.01 10.35 -6.88
C ASP A 184 -8.66 9.08 -6.34
N THR A 185 -8.32 7.92 -6.91
CA THR A 185 -8.80 6.61 -6.44
C THR A 185 -8.36 6.33 -4.99
N LEU A 186 -7.08 6.57 -4.65
CA LEU A 186 -6.60 6.39 -3.28
C LEU A 186 -7.33 7.31 -2.29
N ALA A 187 -7.61 8.56 -2.70
CA ALA A 187 -8.38 9.49 -1.89
C ALA A 187 -9.85 9.04 -1.74
N GLU A 188 -10.46 8.42 -2.76
CA GLU A 188 -11.78 7.81 -2.68
C GLU A 188 -11.79 6.59 -1.75
N MET A 189 -10.82 5.71 -1.88
CA MET A 189 -10.67 4.55 -0.98
C MET A 189 -10.54 5.01 0.48
N ARG A 190 -9.70 6.03 0.76
CA ARG A 190 -9.59 6.62 2.11
C ARG A 190 -10.95 7.12 2.61
N ARG A 191 -11.69 7.89 1.79
CA ARG A 191 -13.03 8.40 2.16
C ARG A 191 -14.04 7.28 2.40
N ALA A 192 -13.90 6.17 1.69
CA ALA A 192 -14.71 4.96 1.88
C ALA A 192 -14.29 4.12 3.10
N GLY A 193 -13.28 4.56 3.87
CA GLY A 193 -12.85 3.91 5.11
C GLY A 193 -11.85 2.76 4.94
N TYR A 194 -11.26 2.60 3.75
CA TYR A 194 -10.16 1.65 3.58
C TYR A 194 -8.94 2.09 4.40
N THR A 195 -8.26 1.11 4.98
CA THR A 195 -6.95 1.34 5.62
C THR A 195 -5.85 1.13 4.61
N LEU A 196 -5.01 2.14 4.41
CA LEU A 196 -3.99 2.14 3.37
C LEU A 196 -2.62 2.55 3.93
N MET A 197 -1.56 1.89 3.48
CA MET A 197 -0.20 2.40 3.59
C MET A 197 0.38 2.46 2.17
N VAL A 198 0.81 3.64 1.77
CA VAL A 198 1.30 3.91 0.41
C VAL A 198 2.75 4.39 0.49
N VAL A 199 3.63 3.65 -0.14
CA VAL A 199 4.99 4.12 -0.43
C VAL A 199 4.95 4.85 -1.76
N GLU A 200 5.48 6.06 -1.82
CA GLU A 200 5.48 6.88 -3.04
C GLU A 200 6.74 7.73 -3.19
N GLN A 201 7.10 7.94 -4.45
CA GLN A 201 8.13 8.89 -4.82
C GLN A 201 7.54 10.30 -5.01
N ASN A 202 6.29 10.40 -5.47
CA ASN A 202 5.56 11.68 -5.57
C ASN A 202 5.08 12.13 -4.19
N ALA A 203 6.05 12.61 -3.39
CA ALA A 203 5.81 12.95 -1.99
C ALA A 203 4.73 14.03 -1.79
N THR A 204 4.70 15.06 -2.66
CA THR A 204 3.72 16.14 -2.59
C THR A 204 2.30 15.61 -2.71
N ARG A 205 2.02 14.80 -3.72
CA ARG A 205 0.67 14.23 -3.91
C ARG A 205 0.31 13.23 -2.81
N ALA A 206 1.28 12.41 -2.40
CA ALA A 206 1.06 11.39 -1.39
C ALA A 206 0.70 12.01 -0.03
N LEU A 207 1.47 13.02 0.42
CA LEU A 207 1.19 13.73 1.68
C LEU A 207 -0.10 14.54 1.65
N ALA A 208 -0.48 15.09 0.48
CA ALA A 208 -1.70 15.88 0.34
C ALA A 208 -2.98 15.08 0.63
N ILE A 209 -2.97 13.79 0.38
CA ILE A 209 -4.14 12.90 0.59
C ILE A 209 -4.01 12.00 1.83
N ALA A 210 -2.85 11.95 2.48
CA ALA A 210 -2.60 11.10 3.64
C ALA A 210 -3.07 11.76 4.95
N ASP A 211 -3.57 10.94 5.89
CA ASP A 211 -3.83 11.37 7.27
C ASP A 211 -2.52 11.62 8.00
N ARG A 212 -1.55 10.72 7.81
CA ARG A 212 -0.22 10.76 8.42
C ARG A 212 0.85 10.36 7.41
N GLY A 213 2.04 10.93 7.57
CA GLY A 213 3.20 10.61 6.76
C GLY A 213 4.40 10.21 7.61
N TYR A 214 5.24 9.38 7.03
CA TYR A 214 6.60 9.10 7.48
C TYR A 214 7.58 9.49 6.39
N VAL A 215 8.66 10.14 6.77
CA VAL A 215 9.79 10.38 5.89
C VAL A 215 10.91 9.45 6.28
N LEU A 216 11.29 8.55 5.38
CA LEU A 216 12.46 7.69 5.56
C LEU A 216 13.68 8.28 4.86
N GLU A 217 14.83 8.23 5.55
CA GLU A 217 16.13 8.60 5.03
C GLU A 217 17.19 7.62 5.51
N LEU A 218 17.99 7.08 4.59
CA LEU A 218 19.06 6.11 4.89
C LEU A 218 18.60 4.97 5.81
N GLY A 219 17.39 4.47 5.57
CA GLY A 219 16.81 3.35 6.33
C GLY A 219 16.34 3.69 7.75
N ARG A 220 16.11 4.97 8.06
CA ARG A 220 15.65 5.45 9.38
C ARG A 220 14.46 6.38 9.25
N ASN A 221 13.64 6.48 10.29
CA ASN A 221 12.62 7.51 10.40
C ASN A 221 13.31 8.88 10.57
N ARG A 222 12.99 9.84 9.69
CA ARG A 222 13.51 11.20 9.77
C ARG A 222 12.46 12.18 10.28
N PHE A 223 11.24 12.10 9.73
CA PHE A 223 10.09 12.90 10.14
C PHE A 223 8.86 12.01 10.22
N GLU A 224 7.93 12.39 11.09
CA GLU A 224 6.62 11.79 11.23
C GLU A 224 5.60 12.88 11.62
N GLY A 225 4.39 12.80 11.10
CA GLY A 225 3.33 13.72 11.48
C GLY A 225 2.12 13.65 10.54
N PRO A 226 1.08 14.48 10.79
CA PRO A 226 -0.03 14.64 9.88
C PRO A 226 0.46 15.01 8.47
N GLY A 227 -0.10 14.36 7.44
CA GLY A 227 0.32 14.58 6.04
C GLY A 227 0.35 16.06 5.64
N PRO A 228 -0.73 16.84 5.87
CA PRO A 228 -0.74 18.28 5.56
C PRO A 228 0.31 19.10 6.31
N LEU A 229 0.68 18.74 7.55
CA LEU A 229 1.71 19.43 8.31
C LEU A 229 3.11 19.12 7.75
N LEU A 230 3.39 17.87 7.41
CA LEU A 230 4.65 17.51 6.73
C LEU A 230 4.77 18.18 5.36
N LEU A 231 3.64 18.30 4.64
CA LEU A 231 3.61 19.00 3.35
C LEU A 231 3.90 20.50 3.50
N ALA A 232 3.56 21.10 4.63
CA ALA A 232 3.81 22.51 4.94
C ALA A 232 5.20 22.77 5.52
N ASP A 233 5.85 21.75 6.08
CA ASP A 233 7.14 21.87 6.79
C ASP A 233 8.26 22.36 5.86
N PRO A 234 9.00 23.44 6.21
CA PRO A 234 10.04 24.00 5.35
C PRO A 234 11.22 23.06 5.12
N GLU A 235 11.60 22.25 6.11
CA GLU A 235 12.71 21.31 5.98
C GLU A 235 12.32 20.13 5.08
N VAL A 236 11.12 19.58 5.25
CA VAL A 236 10.57 18.53 4.39
C VAL A 236 10.44 19.03 2.95
N LYS A 237 9.94 20.26 2.74
CA LYS A 237 9.87 20.88 1.39
C LYS A 237 11.24 20.93 0.74
N ARG A 238 12.21 21.51 1.43
CA ARG A 238 13.56 21.70 0.90
C ARG A 238 14.26 20.39 0.56
N LEU A 239 14.07 19.35 1.38
CA LEU A 239 14.80 18.08 1.24
C LEU A 239 14.11 17.05 0.33
N TYR A 240 12.76 17.03 0.30
CA TYR A 240 12.01 15.91 -0.29
C TYR A 240 10.92 16.30 -1.27
N LEU A 241 10.50 17.58 -1.35
CA LEU A 241 9.39 18.02 -2.19
C LEU A 241 9.81 18.84 -3.42
N GLY A 242 11.12 19.08 -3.63
CA GLY A 242 11.64 19.80 -4.77
C GLY A 242 11.44 21.32 -4.65
N GLY A 243 11.65 21.87 -3.44
CA GLY A 243 11.61 23.31 -3.17
C GLY A 243 12.77 24.05 -3.78
#